data_fa4bfce9f1f90d25db2eca7597e79321
#
_entry.id   fa4bfce9f1f90d25db2eca7597e79321
#
_cell.length_a   1.000
_cell.length_b   1.000
_cell.length_c   1.000
_cell.angle_alpha   90.00
_cell.angle_beta   90.00
_cell.angle_gamma   90.00
#
_symmetry.space_group_name_H-M   'P 1'
#
loop_
_entity.id
_entity.type
_entity.pdbx_description
1 polymer ?
#
loop_
_entity_poly.entity_id
_entity_poly.type
_entity_poly.pdbx_seq_one_letter_code
_entity_poly.pdbx_strand_id
1 'polypeptide(L)'
;QGIMFGYATNETKTLMPTAISLAHQLSEKLAAVRKSNEISFLRPDGKTQVTVRYQDGRPVGVQSVVVSWQHSADLTLDQVRWWLQRFVVDAIIPPEMRTEDFVMHLNPGGRFTVGGPKADTGLTGRKIIVDTYGGAAPHGGGAFSGKDPSKVDRSGAYAARWIAKAIVASCLARKATVQLSYAIGLAEPISIVVDTDGTGTVPDEIIADAIGEVFDLSPAGIIEALQLKRPIYTATSSLGHFGAFRDSGTYLWEATDRAMALRDAVRLKMAATSAETL
;
A
#
# COMPACT_ATOMS: atom_id res chain seq x y z
N GLN A 1 -20.78 5.15 6.28
CA GLN A 1 -20.83 3.91 7.06
C GLN A 1 -19.92 2.88 6.47
N GLY A 2 -19.20 2.14 7.31
CA GLY A 2 -18.30 1.07 6.87
C GLY A 2 -17.09 0.90 7.78
N ILE A 3 -16.22 -0.02 7.41
CA ILE A 3 -14.96 -0.29 8.10
C ILE A 3 -13.82 0.02 7.13
N MET A 4 -12.84 0.79 7.59
CA MET A 4 -11.66 1.18 6.81
C MET A 4 -10.40 0.66 7.48
N PHE A 5 -9.44 0.23 6.67
CA PHE A 5 -8.18 -0.32 7.16
C PHE A 5 -7.00 0.52 6.70
N GLY A 6 -6.07 0.73 7.61
CA GLY A 6 -4.73 1.21 7.36
C GLY A 6 -3.71 0.16 7.74
N TYR A 7 -2.57 0.15 7.06
CA TYR A 7 -1.46 -0.75 7.37
C TYR A 7 -0.13 -0.05 7.15
N ALA A 8 0.84 -0.41 7.97
CA ALA A 8 2.24 -0.05 7.78
C ALA A 8 3.15 -1.15 8.32
N THR A 9 4.32 -1.31 7.73
CA THR A 9 5.35 -2.24 8.16
C THR A 9 6.73 -1.65 7.89
N ASN A 10 7.71 -1.95 8.72
CA ASN A 10 9.08 -1.46 8.57
C ASN A 10 9.91 -2.24 7.53
N GLU A 11 9.28 -3.00 6.65
CA GLU A 11 9.93 -3.79 5.61
C GLU A 11 10.59 -2.93 4.53
N THR A 12 10.00 -1.77 4.22
CA THR A 12 10.49 -0.84 3.21
C THR A 12 10.59 0.57 3.77
N LYS A 13 11.37 1.43 3.12
CA LYS A 13 11.51 2.86 3.52
C LYS A 13 10.19 3.62 3.52
N THR A 14 9.24 3.21 2.71
CA THR A 14 7.90 3.82 2.60
C THR A 14 6.89 3.22 3.56
N LEU A 15 7.33 2.28 4.39
CA LEU A 15 6.50 1.54 5.33
C LEU A 15 5.37 0.75 4.63
N MET A 16 5.65 0.24 3.43
CA MET A 16 4.77 -0.64 2.65
C MET A 16 5.27 -2.09 2.69
N PRO A 17 4.36 -3.07 2.50
CA PRO A 17 4.77 -4.46 2.31
C PRO A 17 5.70 -4.63 1.10
N THR A 18 6.73 -5.45 1.25
CA THR A 18 7.76 -5.67 0.23
C THR A 18 7.16 -6.19 -1.08
N ALA A 19 6.22 -7.14 -1.03
CA ALA A 19 5.65 -7.76 -2.21
C ALA A 19 4.95 -6.75 -3.14
N ILE A 20 4.01 -5.95 -2.60
CA ILE A 20 3.27 -4.96 -3.41
C ILE A 20 4.19 -3.81 -3.84
N SER A 21 5.16 -3.42 -3.00
CA SER A 21 6.14 -2.39 -3.35
C SER A 21 6.96 -2.81 -4.58
N LEU A 22 7.45 -4.03 -4.63
CA LEU A 22 8.20 -4.56 -5.79
C LEU A 22 7.30 -4.75 -7.02
N ALA A 23 6.05 -5.22 -6.83
CA ALA A 23 5.10 -5.36 -7.93
C ALA A 23 4.79 -4.01 -8.60
N HIS A 24 4.61 -2.95 -7.81
CA HIS A 24 4.43 -1.58 -8.31
C HIS A 24 5.68 -1.07 -9.03
N GLN A 25 6.89 -1.29 -8.49
CA GLN A 25 8.13 -0.89 -9.13
C GLN A 25 8.34 -1.59 -10.48
N LEU A 26 8.01 -2.88 -10.59
CA LEU A 26 8.02 -3.60 -11.86
C LEU A 26 7.05 -2.98 -12.88
N SER A 27 5.82 -2.68 -12.47
CA SER A 27 4.81 -2.05 -13.33
C SER A 27 5.22 -0.64 -13.78
N GLU A 28 5.82 0.14 -12.89
CA GLU A 28 6.32 1.47 -13.24
C GLU A 28 7.50 1.38 -14.21
N LYS A 29 8.48 0.48 -13.96
CA LYS A 29 9.61 0.28 -14.87
C LYS A 29 9.11 -0.10 -16.28
N LEU A 30 8.14 -1.00 -16.38
CA LEU A 30 7.51 -1.39 -17.65
C LEU A 30 6.85 -0.20 -18.35
N ALA A 31 6.11 0.63 -17.61
CA ALA A 31 5.49 1.83 -18.15
C ALA A 31 6.53 2.87 -18.59
N ALA A 32 7.62 3.03 -17.84
CA ALA A 32 8.71 3.96 -18.14
C ALA A 32 9.44 3.57 -19.44
N VAL A 33 9.89 2.31 -19.56
CA VAL A 33 10.61 1.83 -20.78
C VAL A 33 9.72 1.85 -22.02
N ARG A 34 8.41 1.65 -21.87
CA ARG A 34 7.45 1.81 -22.95
C ARG A 34 7.29 3.26 -23.37
N LYS A 35 7.15 4.19 -22.40
CA LYS A 35 6.93 5.62 -22.67
C LYS A 35 8.17 6.32 -23.22
N SER A 36 9.37 5.90 -22.82
CA SER A 36 10.65 6.39 -23.39
C SER A 36 10.91 5.86 -24.79
N ASN A 37 10.09 4.92 -25.27
CA ASN A 37 10.28 4.21 -26.51
C ASN A 37 11.57 3.36 -26.57
N GLU A 38 12.18 3.11 -25.43
CA GLU A 38 13.35 2.25 -25.28
C GLU A 38 13.03 0.81 -25.72
N ILE A 39 11.77 0.38 -25.43
CA ILE A 39 11.21 -0.90 -25.87
C ILE A 39 9.93 -0.62 -26.65
N SER A 40 10.05 -0.37 -27.94
CA SER A 40 8.97 0.09 -28.84
C SER A 40 7.83 -0.92 -29.05
N PHE A 41 8.08 -2.20 -28.80
CA PHE A 41 7.08 -3.26 -28.99
C PHE A 41 6.15 -3.45 -27.77
N LEU A 42 6.44 -2.87 -26.61
CA LEU A 42 5.56 -2.95 -25.45
C LEU A 42 4.27 -2.14 -25.66
N ARG A 43 3.16 -2.68 -25.18
CA ARG A 43 1.84 -2.08 -25.21
C ARG A 43 1.39 -1.75 -23.78
N PRO A 44 0.32 -0.95 -23.57
CA PRO A 44 -0.05 -0.42 -22.25
C PRO A 44 -0.52 -1.44 -21.22
N ASP A 45 -1.10 -2.56 -21.63
CA ASP A 45 -1.73 -3.51 -20.70
C ASP A 45 -0.71 -4.49 -20.13
N GLY A 46 -0.83 -4.73 -18.81
CA GLY A 46 0.03 -5.68 -18.15
C GLY A 46 -0.27 -5.86 -16.68
N LYS A 47 0.31 -6.91 -16.13
CA LYS A 47 0.18 -7.30 -14.72
C LYS A 47 1.53 -7.75 -14.19
N THR A 48 1.79 -7.42 -12.93
CA THR A 48 2.96 -7.88 -12.17
C THR A 48 2.52 -8.48 -10.84
N GLN A 49 3.21 -9.52 -10.42
CA GLN A 49 3.00 -10.15 -9.13
C GLN A 49 4.36 -10.57 -8.58
N VAL A 50 4.53 -10.44 -7.26
CA VAL A 50 5.76 -10.82 -6.56
C VAL A 50 5.40 -11.68 -5.37
N THR A 51 6.09 -12.81 -5.23
CA THR A 51 6.02 -13.66 -4.04
C THR A 51 7.29 -13.47 -3.23
N VAL A 52 7.14 -13.09 -1.98
CA VAL A 52 8.24 -12.87 -1.03
C VAL A 52 8.23 -13.96 0.01
N ARG A 53 9.39 -14.53 0.30
CA ARG A 53 9.59 -15.47 1.40
C ARG A 53 9.82 -14.70 2.68
N TYR A 54 9.12 -15.12 3.74
CA TYR A 54 9.27 -14.57 5.08
C TYR A 54 9.84 -15.62 6.03
N GLN A 55 10.70 -15.16 6.93
CA GLN A 55 11.20 -15.94 8.07
C GLN A 55 11.13 -15.07 9.32
N ASP A 56 10.52 -15.57 10.38
CA ASP A 56 10.30 -14.85 11.64
C ASP A 56 9.63 -13.47 11.45
N GLY A 57 8.66 -13.42 10.54
CA GLY A 57 7.90 -12.20 10.20
C GLY A 57 8.72 -11.14 9.47
N ARG A 58 9.87 -11.50 8.84
CA ARG A 58 10.70 -10.60 8.03
C ARG A 58 10.88 -11.12 6.62
N PRO A 59 10.86 -10.25 5.60
CA PRO A 59 11.14 -10.67 4.24
C PRO A 59 12.62 -11.08 4.12
N VAL A 60 12.88 -12.29 3.57
CA VAL A 60 14.23 -12.82 3.39
C VAL A 60 14.64 -12.95 1.93
N GLY A 61 13.70 -12.83 1.00
CA GLY A 61 14.00 -12.83 -0.43
C GLY A 61 12.76 -12.99 -1.30
N VAL A 62 12.91 -12.69 -2.58
CA VAL A 62 11.87 -12.88 -3.59
C VAL A 62 11.94 -14.32 -4.09
N GLN A 63 10.84 -15.05 -3.95
CA GLN A 63 10.74 -16.45 -4.38
C GLN A 63 10.24 -16.58 -5.81
N SER A 64 9.30 -15.74 -6.22
CA SER A 64 8.87 -15.74 -7.61
C SER A 64 8.37 -14.38 -8.07
N VAL A 65 8.43 -14.18 -9.39
CA VAL A 65 7.86 -13.03 -10.06
C VAL A 65 7.03 -13.48 -11.25
N VAL A 66 5.85 -12.88 -11.42
CA VAL A 66 5.04 -13.02 -12.62
C VAL A 66 4.96 -11.68 -13.32
N VAL A 67 5.31 -11.63 -14.59
CA VAL A 67 5.12 -10.47 -15.45
C VAL A 67 4.35 -10.92 -16.69
N SER A 68 3.14 -10.41 -16.86
CA SER A 68 2.33 -10.58 -18.07
C SER A 68 2.15 -9.23 -18.70
N TRP A 69 2.78 -9.02 -19.89
CA TRP A 69 2.75 -7.70 -20.52
C TRP A 69 2.41 -7.79 -22.00
N GLN A 70 1.52 -6.89 -22.43
CA GLN A 70 1.07 -6.80 -23.80
C GLN A 70 2.21 -6.32 -24.71
N HIS A 71 2.32 -6.94 -25.89
CA HIS A 71 3.36 -6.65 -26.88
C HIS A 71 2.83 -6.70 -28.31
N SER A 72 3.59 -6.14 -29.27
CA SER A 72 3.26 -6.26 -30.68
C SER A 72 3.40 -7.70 -31.18
N ALA A 73 2.79 -8.00 -32.32
CA ALA A 73 2.82 -9.33 -32.91
C ALA A 73 4.12 -9.68 -33.60
N ASP A 74 5.00 -8.71 -33.80
CA ASP A 74 6.20 -8.82 -34.64
C ASP A 74 7.35 -9.62 -34.01
N LEU A 75 7.24 -9.91 -32.71
CA LEU A 75 8.28 -10.60 -31.94
C LEU A 75 7.86 -12.02 -31.56
N THR A 76 8.85 -12.87 -31.42
CA THR A 76 8.66 -14.18 -30.82
C THR A 76 8.48 -14.03 -29.29
N LEU A 77 7.83 -15.01 -28.67
CA LEU A 77 7.64 -15.02 -27.23
C LEU A 77 8.97 -15.02 -26.46
N ASP A 78 9.98 -15.74 -26.99
CA ASP A 78 11.30 -15.81 -26.34
C ASP A 78 12.05 -14.49 -26.38
N GLN A 79 11.92 -13.73 -27.49
CA GLN A 79 12.44 -12.37 -27.56
C GLN A 79 11.77 -11.46 -26.51
N VAL A 80 10.45 -11.51 -26.40
CA VAL A 80 9.70 -10.73 -25.39
C VAL A 80 10.16 -11.10 -23.98
N ARG A 81 10.27 -12.38 -23.66
CA ARG A 81 10.74 -12.88 -22.35
C ARG A 81 12.15 -12.40 -22.02
N TRP A 82 13.07 -12.47 -22.98
CA TRP A 82 14.44 -12.00 -22.81
C TRP A 82 14.48 -10.50 -22.46
N TRP A 83 13.69 -9.68 -23.16
CA TRP A 83 13.59 -8.25 -22.88
C TRP A 83 12.99 -7.96 -21.50
N LEU A 84 11.90 -8.62 -21.13
CA LEU A 84 11.26 -8.46 -19.83
C LEU A 84 12.21 -8.85 -18.69
N GLN A 85 12.95 -9.93 -18.85
CA GLN A 85 13.96 -10.33 -17.87
C GLN A 85 15.05 -9.27 -17.74
N ARG A 86 15.72 -8.95 -18.83
CA ARG A 86 16.94 -8.14 -18.82
C ARG A 86 16.69 -6.69 -18.40
N PHE A 87 15.64 -6.07 -18.89
CA PHE A 87 15.40 -4.63 -18.72
C PHE A 87 14.42 -4.29 -17.60
N VAL A 88 13.70 -5.27 -17.09
CA VAL A 88 12.68 -5.03 -16.08
C VAL A 88 12.95 -5.84 -14.81
N VAL A 89 12.92 -7.17 -14.88
CA VAL A 89 13.04 -8.00 -13.67
C VAL A 89 14.43 -7.87 -13.05
N ASP A 90 15.51 -8.01 -13.84
CA ASP A 90 16.89 -7.93 -13.33
C ASP A 90 17.23 -6.53 -12.79
N ALA A 91 16.57 -5.48 -13.27
CA ALA A 91 16.76 -4.11 -12.81
C ALA A 91 16.05 -3.81 -11.47
N ILE A 92 14.95 -4.49 -11.17
CA ILE A 92 14.14 -4.23 -9.96
C ILE A 92 14.39 -5.30 -8.90
N ILE A 93 14.64 -6.54 -9.30
CA ILE A 93 14.89 -7.69 -8.42
C ILE A 93 16.24 -8.30 -8.79
N PRO A 94 17.34 -7.67 -8.39
CA PRO A 94 18.68 -8.18 -8.69
C PRO A 94 18.95 -9.50 -7.96
N PRO A 95 19.98 -10.27 -8.36
CA PRO A 95 20.24 -11.61 -7.83
C PRO A 95 20.29 -11.72 -6.30
N GLU A 96 20.85 -10.72 -5.63
CA GLU A 96 20.98 -10.67 -4.17
C GLU A 96 19.65 -10.57 -3.42
N MET A 97 18.57 -10.18 -4.11
CA MET A 97 17.22 -10.17 -3.55
C MET A 97 16.46 -11.48 -3.77
N ARG A 98 17.03 -12.44 -4.52
CA ARG A 98 16.36 -13.68 -4.91
C ARG A 98 16.66 -14.80 -3.93
N THR A 99 15.67 -15.66 -3.69
CA THR A 99 15.90 -16.93 -2.98
C THR A 99 16.59 -17.95 -3.90
N GLU A 100 17.15 -19.01 -3.32
CA GLU A 100 17.83 -20.09 -4.09
C GLU A 100 16.91 -20.76 -5.12
N ASP A 101 15.61 -20.86 -4.80
CA ASP A 101 14.57 -21.44 -5.64
C ASP A 101 13.77 -20.40 -6.44
N PHE A 102 14.35 -19.22 -6.68
CA PHE A 102 13.69 -18.13 -7.41
C PHE A 102 13.21 -18.53 -8.81
N VAL A 103 11.97 -18.22 -9.14
CA VAL A 103 11.36 -18.54 -10.44
C VAL A 103 10.77 -17.29 -11.09
N MET A 104 11.03 -17.13 -12.40
CA MET A 104 10.41 -16.09 -13.23
C MET A 104 9.35 -16.68 -14.16
N HIS A 105 8.15 -16.12 -14.11
CA HIS A 105 7.05 -16.42 -15.03
C HIS A 105 6.80 -15.21 -15.93
N LEU A 106 7.42 -15.21 -17.11
CA LEU A 106 7.34 -14.12 -18.09
C LEU A 106 6.38 -14.50 -19.21
N ASN A 107 5.25 -13.79 -19.32
CA ASN A 107 4.14 -14.11 -20.21
C ASN A 107 3.82 -15.63 -20.19
N PRO A 108 3.48 -16.19 -19.02
CA PRO A 108 3.25 -17.63 -18.88
C PRO A 108 2.03 -18.12 -19.69
N GLY A 109 1.07 -17.24 -19.96
CA GLY A 109 -0.08 -17.52 -20.84
C GLY A 109 0.23 -17.51 -22.34
N GLY A 110 1.50 -17.31 -22.73
CA GLY A 110 1.91 -17.23 -24.11
C GLY A 110 1.86 -15.81 -24.67
N ARG A 111 1.59 -15.67 -25.98
CA ARG A 111 1.53 -14.37 -26.67
C ARG A 111 0.40 -13.50 -26.11
N PHE A 112 0.72 -12.25 -25.76
CA PHE A 112 -0.24 -11.28 -25.25
C PHE A 112 -0.29 -10.06 -26.18
N THR A 113 -0.97 -10.20 -27.30
CA THR A 113 -1.05 -9.15 -28.34
C THR A 113 -2.34 -8.36 -28.31
N VAL A 114 -3.40 -8.90 -27.74
CA VAL A 114 -4.70 -8.22 -27.55
C VAL A 114 -4.86 -7.89 -26.07
N GLY A 115 -5.06 -6.62 -25.74
CA GLY A 115 -5.19 -6.14 -24.37
C GLY A 115 -6.05 -4.88 -24.28
N GLY A 116 -6.10 -4.29 -23.09
CA GLY A 116 -6.89 -3.11 -22.78
C GLY A 116 -8.41 -3.36 -22.85
N PRO A 117 -9.23 -2.35 -23.08
CA PRO A 117 -10.69 -2.44 -23.06
C PRO A 117 -11.26 -3.46 -24.07
N LYS A 118 -10.50 -3.78 -25.12
CA LYS A 118 -10.91 -4.80 -26.11
C LYS A 118 -10.88 -6.20 -25.52
N ALA A 119 -9.93 -6.49 -24.64
CA ALA A 119 -9.79 -7.80 -23.99
C ALA A 119 -10.61 -7.87 -22.69
N ASP A 120 -10.54 -6.83 -21.88
CA ASP A 120 -11.24 -6.71 -20.61
C ASP A 120 -11.53 -5.23 -20.34
N THR A 121 -12.80 -4.86 -20.32
CA THR A 121 -13.21 -3.46 -20.19
C THR A 121 -12.69 -2.81 -18.90
N GLY A 122 -12.72 -3.54 -17.78
CA GLY A 122 -12.39 -3.03 -16.46
C GLY A 122 -13.40 -2.02 -15.92
N LEU A 123 -13.35 -1.79 -14.62
CA LEU A 123 -14.14 -0.77 -13.93
C LEU A 123 -13.32 -0.16 -12.80
N THR A 124 -13.54 1.14 -12.53
CA THR A 124 -12.95 1.83 -11.39
C THR A 124 -13.34 1.17 -10.07
N GLY A 125 -12.38 1.02 -9.16
CA GLY A 125 -12.63 0.46 -7.83
C GLY A 125 -12.80 -1.06 -7.79
N ARG A 126 -12.41 -1.79 -8.84
CA ARG A 126 -12.41 -3.27 -8.87
C ARG A 126 -11.03 -3.89 -8.66
N LYS A 127 -10.05 -3.11 -8.25
CA LYS A 127 -8.68 -3.54 -7.89
C LYS A 127 -8.28 -2.99 -6.51
N ILE A 128 -9.24 -3.02 -5.57
CA ILE A 128 -9.10 -2.40 -4.25
C ILE A 128 -7.92 -2.94 -3.43
N ILE A 129 -7.55 -4.19 -3.63
CA ILE A 129 -6.40 -4.80 -2.95
C ILE A 129 -5.07 -4.31 -3.54
N VAL A 130 -5.02 -4.10 -4.86
CA VAL A 130 -3.87 -3.46 -5.53
C VAL A 130 -3.79 -1.97 -5.18
N ASP A 131 -4.93 -1.32 -5.04
CA ASP A 131 -5.02 0.10 -4.63
C ASP A 131 -4.47 0.34 -3.21
N THR A 132 -4.37 -0.69 -2.38
CA THR A 132 -3.96 -0.62 -0.98
C THR A 132 -2.66 -1.39 -0.70
N TYR A 133 -2.74 -2.58 -0.09
CA TYR A 133 -1.57 -3.26 0.48
C TYR A 133 -1.23 -4.61 -0.17
N GLY A 134 -1.86 -4.96 -1.31
CA GLY A 134 -1.57 -6.19 -2.05
C GLY A 134 -1.95 -7.48 -1.29
N GLY A 135 -2.87 -7.40 -0.34
CA GLY A 135 -3.33 -8.54 0.46
C GLY A 135 -2.58 -8.75 1.78
N ALA A 136 -1.62 -7.86 2.12
CA ALA A 136 -0.90 -7.93 3.40
C ALA A 136 -1.75 -7.49 4.60
N ALA A 137 -2.86 -6.79 4.36
CA ALA A 137 -3.80 -6.33 5.36
C ALA A 137 -5.24 -6.59 4.91
N PRO A 138 -6.21 -6.61 5.84
CA PRO A 138 -7.63 -6.62 5.53
C PRO A 138 -8.05 -5.41 4.70
N HIS A 139 -9.23 -5.49 4.10
CA HIS A 139 -9.86 -4.40 3.36
C HIS A 139 -11.34 -4.31 3.68
N GLY A 140 -11.86 -3.10 3.90
CA GLY A 140 -13.27 -2.87 4.22
C GLY A 140 -14.22 -2.94 3.02
N GLY A 141 -13.71 -3.10 1.80
CA GLY A 141 -14.50 -3.21 0.56
C GLY A 141 -14.77 -1.89 -0.16
N GLY A 142 -14.51 -0.75 0.47
CA GLY A 142 -14.75 0.57 -0.11
C GLY A 142 -13.72 0.94 -1.18
N ALA A 143 -14.17 1.29 -2.38
CA ALA A 143 -13.32 1.86 -3.42
C ALA A 143 -13.01 3.34 -3.13
N PHE A 144 -11.86 3.82 -3.61
CA PHE A 144 -11.40 5.20 -3.39
C PHE A 144 -11.69 6.11 -4.58
N SER A 145 -11.10 5.80 -5.73
CA SER A 145 -11.24 6.62 -6.94
C SER A 145 -12.71 6.76 -7.37
N GLY A 146 -13.09 7.95 -7.81
CA GLY A 146 -14.47 8.30 -8.12
C GLY A 146 -15.28 8.87 -6.96
N LYS A 147 -14.79 8.77 -5.72
CA LYS A 147 -15.42 9.36 -4.53
C LYS A 147 -14.73 10.66 -4.14
N ASP A 148 -15.50 11.67 -3.73
CA ASP A 148 -14.97 12.86 -3.10
C ASP A 148 -14.56 12.60 -1.64
N PRO A 149 -13.78 13.50 -0.99
CA PRO A 149 -13.26 13.29 0.36
C PRO A 149 -14.31 13.19 1.47
N SER A 150 -15.57 13.58 1.24
CA SER A 150 -16.65 13.43 2.21
C SER A 150 -17.03 11.95 2.44
N LYS A 151 -16.62 11.05 1.56
CA LYS A 151 -16.87 9.62 1.66
C LYS A 151 -15.77 8.98 2.51
N VAL A 152 -16.14 8.48 3.68
CA VAL A 152 -15.20 7.87 4.64
C VAL A 152 -14.52 6.60 4.11
N ASP A 153 -15.11 5.92 3.13
CA ASP A 153 -14.43 4.84 2.41
C ASP A 153 -13.03 5.27 1.92
N ARG A 154 -12.91 6.51 1.46
CA ARG A 154 -11.66 7.10 0.99
C ARG A 154 -10.92 7.81 2.10
N SER A 155 -11.51 8.83 2.71
CA SER A 155 -10.88 9.67 3.73
C SER A 155 -10.50 8.87 4.98
N GLY A 156 -11.37 7.99 5.46
CA GLY A 156 -11.09 7.12 6.61
C GLY A 156 -9.98 6.11 6.34
N ALA A 157 -9.89 5.55 5.13
CA ALA A 157 -8.77 4.67 4.74
C ALA A 157 -7.44 5.43 4.68
N TYR A 158 -7.44 6.68 4.21
CA TYR A 158 -6.26 7.54 4.23
C TYR A 158 -5.83 7.91 5.66
N ALA A 159 -6.78 8.24 6.52
CA ALA A 159 -6.51 8.48 7.94
C ALA A 159 -5.95 7.22 8.63
N ALA A 160 -6.54 6.05 8.38
CA ALA A 160 -6.05 4.79 8.94
C ALA A 160 -4.61 4.49 8.48
N ARG A 161 -4.26 4.79 7.21
CA ARG A 161 -2.88 4.69 6.72
C ARG A 161 -1.94 5.65 7.46
N TRP A 162 -2.33 6.91 7.64
CA TRP A 162 -1.56 7.92 8.36
C TRP A 162 -1.26 7.48 9.81
N ILE A 163 -2.29 6.98 10.51
CA ILE A 163 -2.15 6.43 11.86
C ILE A 163 -1.20 5.23 11.88
N ALA A 164 -1.39 4.25 11.00
CA ALA A 164 -0.54 3.06 10.93
C ALA A 164 0.93 3.44 10.71
N LYS A 165 1.20 4.43 9.85
CA LYS A 165 2.54 4.97 9.65
C LYS A 165 3.10 5.64 10.90
N ALA A 166 2.29 6.41 11.62
CA ALA A 166 2.72 7.04 12.87
C ALA A 166 3.11 6.00 13.92
N ILE A 167 2.36 4.89 14.06
CA ILE A 167 2.68 3.79 14.97
C ILE A 167 4.05 3.17 14.64
N VAL A 168 4.28 2.85 13.37
CA VAL A 168 5.54 2.19 12.96
C VAL A 168 6.72 3.17 13.00
N ALA A 169 6.53 4.41 12.55
CA ALA A 169 7.58 5.43 12.54
C ALA A 169 8.00 5.87 13.96
N SER A 170 7.09 5.81 14.93
CA SER A 170 7.39 6.07 16.36
C SER A 170 8.10 4.91 17.06
N CYS A 171 8.32 3.79 16.37
CA CYS A 171 8.87 2.55 16.92
C CYS A 171 7.99 1.89 18.01
N LEU A 172 6.69 2.18 18.03
CA LEU A 172 5.74 1.50 18.92
C LEU A 172 5.49 0.06 18.47
N ALA A 173 5.61 -0.23 17.16
CA ALA A 173 5.54 -1.58 16.60
C ALA A 173 6.37 -1.68 15.32
N ARG A 174 6.69 -2.91 14.88
CA ARG A 174 7.32 -3.16 13.56
C ARG A 174 6.30 -3.14 12.43
N LYS A 175 5.07 -3.50 12.71
CA LYS A 175 3.93 -3.44 11.79
C LYS A 175 2.66 -3.11 12.58
N ALA A 176 1.71 -2.49 11.92
CA ALA A 176 0.43 -2.16 12.52
C ALA A 176 -0.69 -2.18 11.48
N THR A 177 -1.77 -2.86 11.80
CA THR A 177 -3.08 -2.74 11.15
C THR A 177 -3.96 -1.84 12.01
N VAL A 178 -4.57 -0.83 11.40
CA VAL A 178 -5.50 0.08 12.06
C VAL A 178 -6.86 -0.08 11.40
N GLN A 179 -7.90 -0.33 12.19
CA GLN A 179 -9.28 -0.38 11.74
C GLN A 179 -10.05 0.81 12.31
N LEU A 180 -10.74 1.54 11.45
CA LEU A 180 -11.69 2.59 11.80
C LEU A 180 -13.09 2.18 11.34
N SER A 181 -14.09 2.32 12.22
CA SER A 181 -15.48 2.00 11.89
C SER A 181 -16.34 3.24 12.01
N TYR A 182 -17.17 3.52 11.01
CA TYR A 182 -18.07 4.68 10.97
C TYR A 182 -19.51 4.25 10.79
N ALA A 183 -20.43 4.97 11.43
CA ALA A 183 -21.86 4.82 11.23
C ALA A 183 -22.46 6.10 10.63
N ILE A 184 -23.52 5.96 9.86
CA ILE A 184 -24.26 7.09 9.31
C ILE A 184 -24.85 7.92 10.47
N GLY A 185 -24.69 9.24 10.40
CA GLY A 185 -25.22 10.18 11.39
C GLY A 185 -24.31 10.44 12.58
N LEU A 186 -23.16 9.73 12.68
CA LEU A 186 -22.15 9.98 13.70
C LEU A 186 -20.88 10.54 13.06
N ALA A 187 -20.33 11.61 13.63
CA ALA A 187 -19.11 12.23 13.13
C ALA A 187 -17.86 11.45 13.56
N GLU A 188 -17.85 10.99 14.81
CA GLU A 188 -16.75 10.24 15.36
C GLU A 188 -16.81 8.75 14.92
N PRO A 189 -15.66 8.08 14.78
CA PRO A 189 -15.66 6.64 14.58
C PRO A 189 -16.27 5.93 15.80
N ILE A 190 -17.09 4.91 15.54
CA ILE A 190 -17.68 4.08 16.60
C ILE A 190 -16.71 3.06 17.17
N SER A 191 -15.60 2.81 16.48
CA SER A 191 -14.54 1.88 16.93
C SER A 191 -13.21 2.23 16.27
N ILE A 192 -12.15 2.15 17.07
CA ILE A 192 -10.75 2.21 16.67
C ILE A 192 -10.09 0.93 17.17
N VAL A 193 -9.52 0.13 16.29
CA VAL A 193 -8.80 -1.09 16.64
C VAL A 193 -7.39 -1.01 16.06
N VAL A 194 -6.41 -1.39 16.88
CA VAL A 194 -5.02 -1.57 16.49
C VAL A 194 -4.65 -3.03 16.66
N ASP A 195 -3.96 -3.59 15.68
CA ASP A 195 -3.35 -4.92 15.75
C ASP A 195 -1.91 -4.80 15.28
N THR A 196 -0.96 -5.01 16.17
CA THR A 196 0.48 -4.99 15.88
C THR A 196 1.03 -6.37 15.53
N ASP A 197 0.18 -7.40 15.46
CA ASP A 197 0.57 -8.81 15.23
C ASP A 197 1.73 -9.24 16.15
N GLY A 198 1.61 -8.90 17.44
CA GLY A 198 2.60 -9.22 18.48
C GLY A 198 3.94 -8.50 18.34
N THR A 199 4.05 -7.47 17.51
CA THR A 199 5.29 -6.68 17.35
C THR A 199 5.29 -5.40 18.17
N GLY A 200 4.20 -5.11 18.89
CA GLY A 200 4.04 -3.93 19.74
C GLY A 200 5.02 -3.91 20.91
N THR A 201 5.46 -2.74 21.29
CA THR A 201 6.28 -2.49 22.50
C THR A 201 5.43 -2.27 23.74
N VAL A 202 4.13 -2.04 23.53
CA VAL A 202 3.09 -1.84 24.54
C VAL A 202 1.81 -2.56 24.07
N PRO A 203 0.82 -2.81 24.96
CA PRO A 203 -0.48 -3.37 24.55
C PRO A 203 -1.16 -2.56 23.46
N ASP A 204 -1.79 -3.24 22.51
CA ASP A 204 -2.45 -2.61 21.37
C ASP A 204 -3.60 -1.68 21.76
N GLU A 205 -4.29 -1.99 22.85
CA GLU A 205 -5.38 -1.17 23.41
C GLU A 205 -4.87 0.20 23.86
N ILE A 206 -3.66 0.28 24.43
CA ILE A 206 -3.07 1.56 24.87
C ILE A 206 -2.72 2.42 23.66
N ILE A 207 -2.26 1.81 22.55
CA ILE A 207 -2.03 2.52 21.32
C ILE A 207 -3.35 3.02 20.74
N ALA A 208 -4.38 2.17 20.71
CA ALA A 208 -5.72 2.54 20.22
C ALA A 208 -6.33 3.71 21.00
N ASP A 209 -6.23 3.70 22.32
CA ASP A 209 -6.72 4.77 23.19
C ASP A 209 -5.97 6.10 22.99
N ALA A 210 -4.68 6.04 22.67
CA ALA A 210 -3.87 7.23 22.42
C ALA A 210 -4.19 7.90 21.07
N ILE A 211 -4.72 7.15 20.10
CA ILE A 211 -5.03 7.68 18.76
C ILE A 211 -6.04 8.82 18.84
N GLY A 212 -7.11 8.67 19.63
CA GLY A 212 -8.15 9.68 19.76
C GLY A 212 -7.67 11.01 20.37
N GLU A 213 -6.52 11.03 21.07
CA GLU A 213 -5.93 12.25 21.61
C GLU A 213 -5.06 13.01 20.59
N VAL A 214 -4.59 12.32 19.55
CA VAL A 214 -3.63 12.86 18.59
C VAL A 214 -4.25 13.16 17.23
N PHE A 215 -5.33 12.43 16.88
CA PHE A 215 -5.96 12.52 15.58
C PHE A 215 -7.44 12.89 15.71
N ASP A 216 -7.85 13.97 15.05
CA ASP A 216 -9.27 14.24 14.82
C ASP A 216 -9.77 13.34 13.69
N LEU A 217 -10.53 12.33 14.04
CA LEU A 217 -11.02 11.31 13.10
C LEU A 217 -12.46 11.60 12.62
N SER A 218 -13.01 12.76 12.93
CA SER A 218 -14.22 13.22 12.26
C SER A 218 -13.96 13.41 10.76
N PRO A 219 -14.94 13.19 9.87
CA PRO A 219 -14.75 13.41 8.43
C PRO A 219 -14.20 14.81 8.10
N ALA A 220 -14.66 15.84 8.82
CA ALA A 220 -14.17 17.21 8.65
C ALA A 220 -12.70 17.34 9.08
N GLY A 221 -12.34 16.81 10.26
CA GLY A 221 -10.97 16.82 10.77
C GLY A 221 -9.99 16.11 9.86
N ILE A 222 -10.37 14.94 9.33
CA ILE A 222 -9.55 14.21 8.35
C ILE A 222 -9.33 15.02 7.06
N ILE A 223 -10.41 15.61 6.51
CA ILE A 223 -10.33 16.41 5.29
C ILE A 223 -9.42 17.62 5.48
N GLU A 224 -9.48 18.27 6.62
CA GLU A 224 -8.65 19.43 6.96
C GLU A 224 -7.18 19.00 7.18
N ALA A 225 -6.94 18.05 8.07
CA ALA A 225 -5.59 17.59 8.41
C ALA A 225 -4.82 17.04 7.21
N LEU A 226 -5.46 16.27 6.36
CA LEU A 226 -4.85 15.68 5.16
C LEU A 226 -5.01 16.57 3.91
N GLN A 227 -5.66 17.76 4.04
CA GLN A 227 -5.90 18.73 2.97
C GLN A 227 -6.50 18.08 1.71
N LEU A 228 -7.51 17.24 1.90
CA LEU A 228 -8.07 16.39 0.84
C LEU A 228 -8.88 17.14 -0.23
N LYS A 229 -9.09 18.45 -0.09
CA LYS A 229 -9.75 19.28 -1.13
C LYS A 229 -8.80 19.72 -2.24
N ARG A 230 -7.49 19.46 -2.11
CA ARG A 230 -6.50 19.78 -3.15
C ARG A 230 -6.66 18.88 -4.38
N PRO A 231 -6.30 19.32 -5.60
CA PRO A 231 -6.38 18.52 -6.83
C PRO A 231 -5.19 17.53 -6.94
N ILE A 232 -5.08 16.59 -6.01
CA ILE A 232 -3.94 15.67 -5.87
C ILE A 232 -4.21 14.23 -6.39
N TYR A 233 -5.40 13.96 -6.92
CA TYR A 233 -5.86 12.59 -7.15
C TYR A 233 -5.45 11.96 -8.48
N THR A 234 -5.03 12.75 -9.47
CA THR A 234 -4.63 12.23 -10.79
C THR A 234 -3.58 11.14 -10.69
N ALA A 235 -2.56 11.34 -9.86
CA ALA A 235 -1.49 10.33 -9.70
C ALA A 235 -1.98 9.06 -8.98
N THR A 236 -3.07 9.11 -8.19
CA THR A 236 -3.60 7.91 -7.52
C THR A 236 -4.39 7.00 -8.46
N SER A 237 -4.53 7.35 -9.73
CA SER A 237 -5.18 6.52 -10.75
C SER A 237 -4.33 5.32 -11.19
N SER A 238 -3.07 5.25 -10.81
CA SER A 238 -2.14 4.14 -11.10
C SER A 238 -1.23 3.86 -9.91
N LEU A 239 -0.71 2.63 -9.80
CA LEU A 239 0.25 2.21 -8.77
C LEU A 239 -0.26 2.35 -7.34
N GLY A 240 -1.55 2.23 -7.14
CA GLY A 240 -2.21 2.29 -5.84
C GLY A 240 -2.29 3.70 -5.23
N HIS A 241 -2.76 3.80 -4.00
CA HIS A 241 -2.95 5.04 -3.27
C HIS A 241 -1.87 5.28 -2.20
N PHE A 242 -1.06 4.28 -1.88
CA PHE A 242 -0.08 4.30 -0.80
C PHE A 242 1.33 3.94 -1.28
N GLY A 243 2.35 4.40 -0.55
CA GLY A 243 3.73 3.95 -0.71
C GLY A 243 4.62 4.81 -1.60
N ALA A 244 5.58 4.19 -2.28
CA ALA A 244 6.75 4.82 -2.87
C ALA A 244 6.48 5.93 -3.91
N PHE A 245 5.35 5.86 -4.59
CA PHE A 245 4.98 6.84 -5.61
C PHE A 245 4.13 7.98 -5.06
N ARG A 246 4.07 8.11 -3.73
CA ARG A 246 3.30 9.12 -2.99
C ARG A 246 4.24 9.84 -2.03
N ASP A 247 4.75 11.00 -2.45
CA ASP A 247 5.57 11.82 -1.57
C ASP A 247 4.74 12.37 -0.40
N SER A 248 5.34 12.43 0.79
CA SER A 248 4.66 12.85 2.01
C SER A 248 4.38 14.36 2.09
N GLY A 249 4.93 15.15 1.18
CA GLY A 249 4.63 16.58 1.09
C GLY A 249 3.33 16.86 0.33
N THR A 250 3.05 16.05 -0.69
CA THR A 250 1.82 16.13 -1.46
C THR A 250 0.71 15.28 -0.84
N TYR A 251 1.04 14.06 -0.45
CA TYR A 251 0.09 13.06 0.07
C TYR A 251 0.27 12.92 1.58
N LEU A 252 -0.43 13.78 2.33
CA LEU A 252 -0.22 13.90 3.79
C LEU A 252 -0.56 12.62 4.56
N TRP A 253 -1.32 11.69 3.99
CA TRP A 253 -1.52 10.36 4.58
C TRP A 253 -0.25 9.48 4.56
N GLU A 254 0.78 9.89 3.83
CA GLU A 254 2.12 9.28 3.86
C GLU A 254 3.07 10.00 4.82
N ALA A 255 2.65 11.08 5.48
CA ALA A 255 3.47 11.77 6.47
C ALA A 255 3.64 10.96 7.75
N THR A 256 4.70 11.24 8.49
CA THR A 256 4.99 10.67 9.82
C THR A 256 5.07 11.76 10.90
N ASP A 257 4.48 12.91 10.62
CA ASP A 257 4.48 14.11 11.45
C ASP A 257 3.87 13.91 12.84
N ARG A 258 2.93 12.97 12.99
CA ARG A 258 2.28 12.63 14.25
C ARG A 258 2.98 11.53 15.06
N ALA A 259 4.07 10.96 14.57
CA ALA A 259 4.74 9.84 15.23
C ALA A 259 5.21 10.17 16.65
N MET A 260 5.83 11.34 16.85
CA MET A 260 6.31 11.75 18.19
C MET A 260 5.14 12.06 19.13
N ALA A 261 4.11 12.78 18.67
CA ALA A 261 2.93 13.08 19.48
C ALA A 261 2.22 11.79 19.92
N LEU A 262 2.08 10.80 19.02
CA LEU A 262 1.49 9.52 19.38
C LEU A 262 2.34 8.76 20.40
N ARG A 263 3.65 8.75 20.25
CA ARG A 263 4.55 8.12 21.22
C ARG A 263 4.45 8.74 22.61
N ASP A 264 4.35 10.06 22.68
CA ASP A 264 4.23 10.78 23.96
C ASP A 264 2.87 10.52 24.60
N ALA A 265 1.77 10.51 23.84
CA ALA A 265 0.44 10.14 24.34
C ALA A 265 0.40 8.70 24.89
N VAL A 266 1.01 7.73 24.19
CA VAL A 266 1.13 6.34 24.66
C VAL A 266 1.92 6.28 25.97
N ARG A 267 3.03 7.01 26.12
CA ARG A 267 3.82 7.05 27.35
C ARG A 267 3.01 7.58 28.53
N LEU A 268 2.22 8.63 28.32
CA LEU A 268 1.37 9.20 29.37
C LEU A 268 0.30 8.20 29.81
N LYS A 269 -0.34 7.49 28.89
CA LYS A 269 -1.34 6.45 29.22
C LYS A 269 -0.72 5.28 30.00
N MET A 270 0.45 4.81 29.59
CA MET A 270 1.17 3.76 30.34
C MET A 270 1.47 4.18 31.78
N ALA A 271 1.89 5.43 31.98
CA ALA A 271 2.16 5.94 33.34
C ALA A 271 0.88 6.01 34.20
N ALA A 272 -0.24 6.43 33.59
CA ALA A 272 -1.53 6.48 34.31
C ALA A 272 -2.02 5.07 34.73
N THR A 273 -1.97 4.10 33.81
CA THR A 273 -2.36 2.71 34.09
C THR A 273 -1.49 2.07 35.16
N SER A 274 -0.20 2.37 35.20
CA SER A 274 0.72 1.86 36.23
C SER A 274 0.42 2.46 37.63
N ALA A 275 -0.11 3.71 37.69
CA ALA A 275 -0.46 4.36 38.94
C ALA A 275 -1.79 3.85 39.53
N GLU A 276 -2.72 3.36 38.69
CA GLU A 276 -4.01 2.79 39.15
C GLU A 276 -3.87 1.35 39.66
N THR A 277 -2.74 0.69 39.40
CA THR A 277 -2.49 -0.70 39.78
C THR A 277 -1.70 -0.83 41.09
N LEU A 278 -1.27 0.30 41.69
CA LEU A 278 -0.58 0.41 42.97
C LEU A 278 -1.53 0.89 44.07
#